data_5b7e3326f67ed75750c2aeb81334714e
#
_entry.id   5b7e3326f67ed75750c2aeb81334714e
#
_cell.length_a   1.000
_cell.length_b   1.000
_cell.length_c   1.000
_cell.angle_alpha   90.00
_cell.angle_beta   90.00
_cell.angle_gamma   90.00
#
_symmetry.space_group_name_H-M   'P 1'
#
loop_
_entity.id
_entity.type
_entity.pdbx_description
1 polymer ?
#
loop_
_entity_poly.entity_id
_entity_poly.type
_entity_poly.pdbx_seq_one_letter_code
_entity_poly.pdbx_strand_id
1 'polypeptide(L)'
;METATNAALGREPLPDFASLVRSHQAMVFSIALHYVHDRSAAEELAQDVFLQLHQSLADLQSAEHAGRWLRKVAVHRSIDHARRSRFRPQVGLEDAPEPVTPAAAGDPMLSERLRRLVASLPEKPRSVMLLRYQEDLDPEEIAATLGMPVRTVKSHLQRSLAILREKATRAFTPAAGRQNLSREMGEVENEPLG
;
A
#
# COMPACT_ATOMS: atom_id res chain seq x y z
N MET A 1 31.11 25.76 12.38
CA MET A 1 31.00 25.80 13.87
C MET A 1 29.63 25.34 14.36
N GLU A 2 28.80 24.72 13.50
CA GLU A 2 27.41 24.29 13.86
C GLU A 2 27.28 22.84 14.35
N THR A 3 28.31 22.02 14.20
CA THR A 3 28.26 20.60 14.59
C THR A 3 28.33 20.33 16.10
N ALA A 4 28.80 21.32 16.89
CA ALA A 4 28.99 21.13 18.33
C ALA A 4 27.74 21.39 19.21
N THR A 5 26.73 22.09 18.70
CA THR A 5 25.57 22.50 19.51
C THR A 5 24.50 21.42 19.58
N ASN A 6 24.47 20.45 18.65
CA ASN A 6 23.44 19.43 18.56
C ASN A 6 23.68 18.21 19.50
N ALA A 7 24.93 17.99 19.91
CA ALA A 7 25.30 16.89 20.82
C ALA A 7 24.77 17.08 22.28
N ALA A 8 24.45 18.30 22.66
CA ALA A 8 24.00 18.61 24.03
C ALA A 8 22.55 18.24 24.33
N LEU A 9 21.74 17.88 23.30
CA LEU A 9 20.32 17.56 23.44
C LEU A 9 20.00 16.07 23.20
N GLY A 10 21.00 15.18 23.15
CA GLY A 10 20.80 13.74 22.93
C GLY A 10 20.15 13.39 21.58
N ARG A 11 20.15 14.30 20.62
CA ARG A 11 19.66 14.05 19.26
C ARG A 11 20.80 13.52 18.42
N GLU A 12 20.63 12.32 17.90
CA GLU A 12 21.55 11.81 16.86
C GLU A 12 21.57 12.78 15.68
N PRO A 13 22.76 13.10 15.14
CA PRO A 13 22.86 13.97 13.98
C PRO A 13 22.10 13.37 12.80
N LEU A 14 21.46 14.22 12.00
CA LEU A 14 20.78 13.77 10.77
C LEU A 14 21.82 13.07 9.87
N PRO A 15 21.57 11.82 9.43
CA PRO A 15 22.43 11.14 8.47
C PRO A 15 22.58 11.95 7.18
N ASP A 16 23.72 11.76 6.49
CA ASP A 16 23.90 12.36 5.18
C ASP A 16 22.86 11.86 4.16
N PHE A 17 22.69 12.61 3.07
CA PHE A 17 21.72 12.29 2.03
C PHE A 17 21.88 10.86 1.48
N ALA A 18 23.12 10.43 1.21
CA ALA A 18 23.39 9.10 0.65
C ALA A 18 23.01 7.98 1.64
N SER A 19 23.22 8.18 2.92
CA SER A 19 22.80 7.26 3.98
C SER A 19 21.27 7.18 4.10
N LEU A 20 20.58 8.32 4.02
CA LEU A 20 19.12 8.35 4.02
C LEU A 20 18.54 7.63 2.80
N VAL A 21 19.12 7.83 1.61
CA VAL A 21 18.71 7.09 0.40
C VAL A 21 18.89 5.59 0.60
N ARG A 22 20.09 5.13 1.01
CA ARG A 22 20.35 3.70 1.22
C ARG A 22 19.41 3.07 2.23
N SER A 23 19.10 3.76 3.31
CA SER A 23 18.22 3.23 4.37
C SER A 23 16.75 3.17 3.97
N HIS A 24 16.30 4.04 3.06
CA HIS A 24 14.86 4.19 2.78
C HIS A 24 14.46 3.86 1.34
N GLN A 25 15.40 3.56 0.42
CA GLN A 25 15.06 3.31 -1.00
C GLN A 25 14.07 2.15 -1.20
N ALA A 26 14.26 1.06 -0.45
CA ALA A 26 13.36 -0.10 -0.55
C ALA A 26 11.92 0.25 -0.13
N MET A 27 11.77 0.99 0.96
CA MET A 27 10.48 1.45 1.47
C MET A 27 9.80 2.41 0.49
N VAL A 28 10.50 3.44 0.00
CA VAL A 28 9.96 4.43 -0.94
C VAL A 28 9.53 3.74 -2.25
N PHE A 29 10.39 2.87 -2.79
CA PHE A 29 10.08 2.10 -3.99
C PHE A 29 8.88 1.16 -3.80
N SER A 30 8.82 0.44 -2.67
CA SER A 30 7.71 -0.46 -2.33
C SER A 30 6.39 0.29 -2.30
N ILE A 31 6.33 1.42 -1.60
CA ILE A 31 5.13 2.27 -1.56
C ILE A 31 4.73 2.69 -2.98
N ALA A 32 5.66 3.23 -3.78
CA ALA A 32 5.37 3.66 -5.14
C ALA A 32 4.81 2.50 -5.99
N LEU A 33 5.47 1.34 -6.00
CA LEU A 33 5.08 0.18 -6.78
C LEU A 33 3.66 -0.32 -6.46
N HIS A 34 3.25 -0.24 -5.20
CA HIS A 34 1.89 -0.64 -4.79
C HIS A 34 0.77 0.26 -5.31
N TYR A 35 1.10 1.49 -5.70
CA TYR A 35 0.12 2.40 -6.26
C TYR A 35 0.11 2.41 -7.79
N VAL A 36 1.29 2.36 -8.41
CA VAL A 36 1.41 2.51 -9.86
C VAL A 36 1.40 1.17 -10.60
N HIS A 37 1.76 0.06 -9.92
CA HIS A 37 1.83 -1.31 -10.49
C HIS A 37 2.76 -1.45 -11.71
N ASP A 38 3.63 -0.47 -11.93
CA ASP A 38 4.62 -0.41 -12.99
C ASP A 38 5.98 -0.11 -12.37
N ARG A 39 7.00 -0.90 -12.73
CA ARG A 39 8.33 -0.78 -12.15
C ARG A 39 9.01 0.52 -12.53
N SER A 40 8.96 0.88 -13.80
CA SER A 40 9.62 2.09 -14.32
C SER A 40 9.02 3.34 -13.70
N ALA A 41 7.67 3.42 -13.65
CA ALA A 41 6.97 4.51 -12.99
C ALA A 41 7.24 4.57 -11.47
N ALA A 42 7.41 3.42 -10.81
CA ALA A 42 7.77 3.37 -9.40
C ALA A 42 9.21 3.85 -9.14
N GLU A 43 10.15 3.51 -10.02
CA GLU A 43 11.55 3.99 -9.97
C GLU A 43 11.60 5.51 -10.18
N GLU A 44 10.87 6.04 -11.16
CA GLU A 44 10.76 7.49 -11.42
C GLU A 44 10.17 8.24 -10.21
N LEU A 45 9.06 7.72 -9.65
CA LEU A 45 8.48 8.28 -8.43
C LEU A 45 9.42 8.26 -7.23
N ALA A 46 10.18 7.18 -7.06
CA ALA A 46 11.16 7.09 -5.98
C ALA A 46 12.28 8.12 -6.16
N GLN A 47 12.75 8.33 -7.38
CA GLN A 47 13.72 9.38 -7.69
C GLN A 47 13.15 10.77 -7.36
N ASP A 48 11.93 11.07 -7.75
CA ASP A 48 11.26 12.33 -7.44
C ASP A 48 11.16 12.58 -5.93
N VAL A 49 10.83 11.54 -5.15
CA VAL A 49 10.77 11.61 -3.69
C VAL A 49 12.14 11.95 -3.10
N PHE A 50 13.21 11.32 -3.59
CA PHE A 50 14.57 11.61 -3.10
C PHE A 50 15.10 12.96 -3.57
N LEU A 51 14.73 13.44 -4.75
CA LEU A 51 15.02 14.82 -5.16
C LEU A 51 14.36 15.83 -4.22
N GLN A 52 13.11 15.59 -3.84
CA GLN A 52 12.42 16.43 -2.86
C GLN A 52 13.04 16.32 -1.46
N LEU A 53 13.51 15.14 -1.04
CA LEU A 53 14.27 14.98 0.20
C LEU A 53 15.52 15.87 0.19
N HIS A 54 16.28 15.84 -0.91
CA HIS A 54 17.50 16.66 -1.05
C HIS A 54 17.21 18.15 -0.85
N GLN A 55 16.11 18.64 -1.42
CA GLN A 55 15.69 20.04 -1.28
C GLN A 55 15.22 20.40 0.13
N SER A 56 14.71 19.41 0.89
CA SER A 56 14.14 19.61 2.22
C SER A 56 15.07 19.19 3.36
N LEU A 57 16.32 18.80 3.09
CA LEU A 57 17.24 18.30 4.10
C LEU A 57 17.44 19.26 5.28
N ALA A 58 17.48 20.55 5.01
CA ALA A 58 17.66 21.59 6.03
C ALA A 58 16.51 21.66 7.05
N ASP A 59 15.31 21.22 6.66
CA ASP A 59 14.12 21.24 7.50
C ASP A 59 13.99 19.99 8.38
N LEU A 60 14.81 18.97 8.13
CA LEU A 60 14.74 17.68 8.83
C LEU A 60 15.63 17.69 10.07
N GLN A 61 15.09 17.24 11.18
CA GLN A 61 15.74 17.36 12.49
C GLN A 61 16.39 16.06 12.99
N SER A 62 15.98 14.88 12.43
CA SER A 62 16.47 13.57 12.84
C SER A 62 16.23 12.53 11.76
N ALA A 63 16.91 11.38 11.85
CA ALA A 63 16.67 10.22 10.96
C ALA A 63 15.22 9.74 11.00
N GLU A 64 14.61 9.72 12.18
CA GLU A 64 13.21 9.33 12.37
C GLU A 64 12.26 10.34 11.70
N HIS A 65 12.54 11.64 11.83
CA HIS A 65 11.78 12.68 11.13
C HIS A 65 11.89 12.50 9.62
N ALA A 66 13.09 12.25 9.09
CA ALA A 66 13.30 11.97 7.68
C ALA A 66 12.53 10.73 7.20
N GLY A 67 12.53 9.65 7.96
CA GLY A 67 11.78 8.44 7.64
C GLY A 67 10.26 8.67 7.59
N ARG A 68 9.69 9.38 8.56
CA ARG A 68 8.27 9.77 8.55
C ARG A 68 7.93 10.69 7.38
N TRP A 69 8.78 11.67 7.11
CA TRP A 69 8.62 12.60 5.99
C TRP A 69 8.64 11.86 4.65
N LEU A 70 9.61 10.96 4.45
CA LEU A 70 9.73 10.14 3.23
C LEU A 70 8.48 9.28 2.99
N ARG A 71 7.96 8.59 4.02
CA ARG A 71 6.71 7.82 3.90
C ARG A 71 5.54 8.69 3.47
N LYS A 72 5.39 9.86 4.12
CA LYS A 72 4.32 10.82 3.79
C LYS A 72 4.42 11.28 2.33
N VAL A 73 5.61 11.70 1.90
CA VAL A 73 5.82 12.20 0.52
C VAL A 73 5.62 11.08 -0.49
N ALA A 74 6.17 9.89 -0.25
CA ALA A 74 6.02 8.73 -1.13
C ALA A 74 4.53 8.37 -1.34
N VAL A 75 3.76 8.29 -0.26
CA VAL A 75 2.31 8.00 -0.35
C VAL A 75 1.58 9.09 -1.13
N HIS A 76 1.78 10.37 -0.82
CA HIS A 76 1.07 11.45 -1.50
C HIS A 76 1.43 11.53 -2.99
N ARG A 77 2.72 11.43 -3.34
CA ARG A 77 3.17 11.41 -4.74
C ARG A 77 2.60 10.23 -5.51
N SER A 78 2.57 9.06 -4.89
CA SER A 78 2.01 7.85 -5.51
C SER A 78 0.51 7.95 -5.74
N ILE A 79 -0.24 8.51 -4.79
CA ILE A 79 -1.68 8.80 -4.93
C ILE A 79 -1.92 9.78 -6.09
N ASP A 80 -1.15 10.87 -6.13
CA ASP A 80 -1.31 11.89 -7.15
C ASP A 80 -0.94 11.36 -8.54
N HIS A 81 0.08 10.51 -8.63
CA HIS A 81 0.42 9.83 -9.88
C HIS A 81 -0.71 8.89 -10.34
N ALA A 82 -1.20 8.02 -9.44
CA ALA A 82 -2.28 7.10 -9.74
C ALA A 82 -3.59 7.82 -10.15
N ARG A 83 -3.89 8.97 -9.56
CA ARG A 83 -5.01 9.82 -10.00
C ARG A 83 -4.80 10.36 -11.41
N ARG A 84 -3.63 10.93 -11.70
CA ARG A 84 -3.32 11.48 -13.03
C ARG A 84 -3.34 10.41 -14.11
N SER A 85 -2.80 9.22 -13.83
CA SER A 85 -2.78 8.09 -14.75
C SER A 85 -4.19 7.61 -15.13
N ARG A 86 -5.16 7.66 -14.21
CA ARG A 86 -6.56 7.31 -14.50
C ARG A 86 -7.26 8.26 -15.48
N PHE A 87 -6.80 9.51 -15.57
CA PHE A 87 -7.36 10.52 -16.47
C PHE A 87 -6.59 10.65 -17.79
N ARG A 88 -5.43 9.97 -17.95
CA ARG A 88 -4.77 9.87 -19.24
C ARG A 88 -5.49 8.79 -20.08
N PRO A 89 -5.94 9.10 -21.31
CA PRO A 89 -6.38 8.07 -22.24
C PRO A 89 -5.25 7.07 -22.41
N GLN A 90 -5.51 5.79 -22.16
CA GLN A 90 -4.55 4.74 -22.47
C GLN A 90 -4.41 4.70 -24.00
N VAL A 91 -3.38 5.32 -24.51
CA VAL A 91 -2.97 5.17 -25.91
C VAL A 91 -2.09 3.93 -25.97
N GLY A 92 -2.61 2.86 -26.57
CA GLY A 92 -1.85 1.67 -26.92
C GLY A 92 -1.98 0.50 -25.94
N LEU A 93 -2.64 -0.54 -26.41
CA LEU A 93 -2.86 -1.82 -25.71
C LEU A 93 -1.65 -2.77 -25.81
N GLU A 94 -0.44 -2.30 -26.16
CA GLU A 94 0.68 -3.19 -26.52
C GLU A 94 1.80 -3.30 -25.48
N ASP A 95 1.79 -2.49 -24.42
CA ASP A 95 2.73 -2.63 -23.31
C ASP A 95 1.95 -2.71 -21.98
N ALA A 96 1.27 -3.82 -21.74
CA ALA A 96 0.87 -4.15 -20.38
C ALA A 96 2.14 -4.47 -19.59
N PRO A 97 2.55 -3.63 -18.62
CA PRO A 97 3.78 -3.88 -17.86
C PRO A 97 3.69 -5.25 -17.19
N GLU A 98 4.74 -6.04 -17.32
CA GLU A 98 4.85 -7.30 -16.56
C GLU A 98 4.61 -7.01 -15.08
N PRO A 99 3.73 -7.76 -14.41
CA PRO A 99 3.49 -7.59 -13.00
C PRO A 99 4.76 -7.92 -12.23
N VAL A 100 5.46 -6.89 -11.76
CA VAL A 100 6.65 -7.06 -10.92
C VAL A 100 6.20 -7.62 -9.58
N THR A 101 6.48 -8.88 -9.38
CA THR A 101 6.29 -9.55 -8.09
C THR A 101 7.45 -9.13 -7.18
N PRO A 102 7.22 -8.40 -6.07
CA PRO A 102 8.19 -8.40 -4.99
C PRO A 102 8.37 -9.86 -4.58
N ALA A 103 9.62 -10.31 -4.42
CA ALA A 103 9.93 -11.67 -4.00
C ALA A 103 9.40 -11.91 -2.57
N ALA A 104 8.11 -12.19 -2.45
CA ALA A 104 7.52 -12.72 -1.24
C ALA A 104 7.70 -14.23 -1.29
N ALA A 105 8.27 -14.81 -0.23
CA ALA A 105 8.29 -16.25 -0.03
C ALA A 105 6.85 -16.74 0.09
N GLY A 106 6.25 -17.24 -1.02
CA GLY A 106 4.88 -17.69 -1.07
C GLY A 106 4.40 -18.00 -2.49
N ASP A 107 3.20 -18.56 -2.62
CA ASP A 107 2.55 -18.80 -3.90
C ASP A 107 2.36 -17.50 -4.69
N PRO A 108 2.98 -17.34 -5.88
CA PRO A 108 2.88 -16.12 -6.68
C PRO A 108 1.43 -15.81 -7.08
N MET A 109 0.61 -16.84 -7.30
CA MET A 109 -0.81 -16.66 -7.67
C MET A 109 -1.63 -16.13 -6.49
N LEU A 110 -1.35 -16.60 -5.28
CA LEU A 110 -1.98 -16.09 -4.06
C LEU A 110 -1.58 -14.63 -3.80
N SER A 111 -0.31 -14.32 -3.97
CA SER A 111 0.23 -12.96 -3.81
C SER A 111 -0.41 -11.99 -4.80
N GLU A 112 -0.60 -12.39 -6.06
CA GLU A 112 -1.24 -11.59 -7.08
C GLU A 112 -2.74 -11.36 -6.79
N ARG A 113 -3.45 -12.42 -6.35
CA ARG A 113 -4.85 -12.29 -5.93
C ARG A 113 -5.01 -11.34 -4.75
N LEU A 114 -4.14 -11.44 -3.76
CA LEU A 114 -4.17 -10.54 -2.60
C LEU A 114 -3.90 -9.09 -3.01
N ARG A 115 -2.93 -8.83 -3.89
CA ARG A 115 -2.67 -7.50 -4.44
C ARG A 115 -3.89 -6.92 -5.14
N ARG A 116 -4.58 -7.69 -6.00
CA ARG A 116 -5.81 -7.25 -6.66
C ARG A 116 -6.93 -6.93 -5.67
N LEU A 117 -7.07 -7.74 -4.62
CA LEU A 117 -8.04 -7.47 -3.56
C LEU A 117 -7.76 -6.14 -2.85
N VAL A 118 -6.51 -5.90 -2.47
CA VAL A 118 -6.10 -4.62 -1.84
C VAL A 118 -6.25 -3.46 -2.82
N ALA A 119 -5.88 -3.63 -4.09
CA ALA A 119 -6.05 -2.60 -5.13
C ALA A 119 -7.52 -2.23 -5.38
N SER A 120 -8.46 -3.14 -5.08
CA SER A 120 -9.90 -2.88 -5.18
C SER A 120 -10.47 -2.02 -4.07
N LEU A 121 -9.70 -1.72 -3.02
CA LEU A 121 -10.13 -0.81 -1.97
C LEU A 121 -10.11 0.65 -2.46
N PRO A 122 -11.00 1.51 -1.93
CA PRO A 122 -10.87 2.94 -2.14
C PRO A 122 -9.51 3.47 -1.68
N GLU A 123 -9.07 4.58 -2.22
CA GLU A 123 -7.72 5.14 -2.04
C GLU A 123 -7.30 5.27 -0.57
N LYS A 124 -8.07 5.97 0.27
CA LYS A 124 -7.73 6.17 1.69
C LYS A 124 -7.66 4.87 2.50
N PRO A 125 -8.68 3.99 2.46
CA PRO A 125 -8.59 2.65 3.05
C PRO A 125 -7.39 1.84 2.57
N ARG A 126 -7.07 1.87 1.26
CA ARG A 126 -5.91 1.18 0.69
C ARG A 126 -4.60 1.71 1.26
N SER A 127 -4.43 3.04 1.35
CA SER A 127 -3.25 3.66 1.96
C SER A 127 -3.06 3.22 3.41
N VAL A 128 -4.13 3.20 4.19
CA VAL A 128 -4.11 2.75 5.59
C VAL A 128 -3.67 1.28 5.69
N MET A 129 -4.19 0.42 4.81
CA MET A 129 -3.82 -1.00 4.78
C MET A 129 -2.35 -1.21 4.40
N LEU A 130 -1.84 -0.49 3.38
CA LEU A 130 -0.44 -0.57 2.97
C LEU A 130 0.50 -0.14 4.09
N LEU A 131 0.24 1.02 4.70
CA LEU A 131 1.07 1.52 5.80
C LEU A 131 1.04 0.60 7.03
N ARG A 132 -0.10 -0.04 7.34
CA ARG A 132 -0.22 -0.96 8.47
C ARG A 132 0.54 -2.27 8.25
N TYR A 133 0.37 -2.89 7.09
CA TYR A 133 0.81 -4.27 6.87
C TYR A 133 2.11 -4.41 6.09
N GLN A 134 2.59 -3.38 5.44
CA GLN A 134 3.86 -3.38 4.74
C GLN A 134 4.94 -2.56 5.42
N GLU A 135 4.53 -1.44 6.03
CA GLU A 135 5.45 -0.56 6.75
C GLU A 135 5.36 -0.75 8.27
N ASP A 136 4.52 -1.68 8.72
CA ASP A 136 4.27 -2.03 10.13
C ASP A 136 4.00 -0.82 11.04
N LEU A 137 3.40 0.25 10.50
CA LEU A 137 3.07 1.44 11.25
C LEU A 137 1.86 1.21 12.17
N ASP A 138 1.90 1.80 13.35
CA ASP A 138 0.73 1.82 14.23
C ASP A 138 -0.33 2.83 13.74
N PRO A 139 -1.58 2.78 14.28
CA PRO A 139 -2.64 3.69 13.84
C PRO A 139 -2.34 5.17 14.07
N GLU A 140 -1.56 5.51 15.08
CA GLU A 140 -1.13 6.85 15.44
C GLU A 140 -0.12 7.39 14.41
N GLU A 141 0.85 6.57 14.02
CA GLU A 141 1.83 6.88 12.97
C GLU A 141 1.16 7.03 11.60
N ILE A 142 0.22 6.15 11.27
CA ILE A 142 -0.57 6.23 10.03
C ILE A 142 -1.38 7.53 10.00
N ALA A 143 -1.99 7.89 11.12
CA ALA A 143 -2.76 9.13 11.25
C ALA A 143 -1.89 10.36 10.99
N ALA A 144 -0.68 10.40 11.57
CA ALA A 144 0.29 11.47 11.34
C ALA A 144 0.77 11.51 9.89
N THR A 145 1.03 10.34 9.28
CA THR A 145 1.48 10.23 7.89
C THR A 145 0.42 10.71 6.90
N LEU A 146 -0.83 10.30 7.08
CA LEU A 146 -1.93 10.60 6.14
C LEU A 146 -2.68 11.89 6.50
N GLY A 147 -2.37 12.55 7.61
CA GLY A 147 -3.05 13.76 8.07
C GLY A 147 -4.53 13.52 8.38
N MET A 148 -4.88 12.40 9.02
CA MET A 148 -6.25 12.05 9.37
C MET A 148 -6.37 11.64 10.85
N PRO A 149 -7.58 11.75 11.45
CA PRO A 149 -7.79 11.33 12.83
C PRO A 149 -7.52 9.83 13.05
N VAL A 150 -6.90 9.44 14.16
CA VAL A 150 -6.63 8.04 14.55
C VAL A 150 -7.89 7.18 14.51
N ARG A 151 -9.03 7.72 14.98
CA ARG A 151 -10.34 7.04 14.91
C ARG A 151 -10.72 6.67 13.47
N THR A 152 -10.41 7.54 12.50
CA THR A 152 -10.67 7.30 11.08
C THR A 152 -9.78 6.19 10.56
N VAL A 153 -8.50 6.17 10.94
CA VAL A 153 -7.56 5.09 10.62
C VAL A 153 -8.09 3.75 11.13
N LYS A 154 -8.44 3.66 12.42
CA LYS A 154 -9.00 2.44 13.04
C LYS A 154 -10.26 1.97 12.32
N SER A 155 -11.16 2.88 11.95
CA SER A 155 -12.37 2.57 11.18
C SER A 155 -12.04 2.06 9.76
N HIS A 156 -11.06 2.66 9.08
CA HIS A 156 -10.61 2.17 7.78
C HIS A 156 -10.01 0.77 7.87
N LEU A 157 -9.18 0.48 8.87
CA LEU A 157 -8.60 -0.85 9.09
C LEU A 157 -9.71 -1.91 9.25
N GLN A 158 -10.65 -1.67 10.18
CA GLN A 158 -11.74 -2.62 10.44
C GLN A 158 -12.59 -2.88 9.21
N ARG A 159 -13.04 -1.82 8.52
CA ARG A 159 -13.89 -1.96 7.32
C ARG A 159 -13.14 -2.62 6.16
N SER A 160 -11.87 -2.25 5.94
CA SER A 160 -11.06 -2.86 4.89
C SER A 160 -10.86 -4.35 5.12
N LEU A 161 -10.55 -4.77 6.36
CA LEU A 161 -10.41 -6.19 6.71
C LEU A 161 -11.72 -6.96 6.49
N ALA A 162 -12.87 -6.38 6.85
CA ALA A 162 -14.18 -7.00 6.60
C ALA A 162 -14.43 -7.20 5.09
N ILE A 163 -14.20 -6.16 4.29
CA ILE A 163 -14.35 -6.22 2.82
C ILE A 163 -13.39 -7.24 2.20
N LEU A 164 -12.12 -7.26 2.64
CA LEU A 164 -11.12 -8.18 2.11
C LEU A 164 -11.44 -9.63 2.49
N ARG A 165 -11.92 -9.89 3.71
CA ARG A 165 -12.36 -11.23 4.14
C ARG A 165 -13.52 -11.73 3.28
N GLU A 166 -14.55 -10.89 3.09
CA GLU A 166 -15.70 -11.24 2.26
C GLU A 166 -15.29 -11.57 0.81
N LYS A 167 -14.47 -10.69 0.21
CA LYS A 167 -13.97 -10.91 -1.15
C LYS A 167 -13.06 -12.14 -1.24
N ALA A 168 -12.20 -12.38 -0.25
CA ALA A 168 -11.35 -13.55 -0.20
C ALA A 168 -12.17 -14.83 -0.10
N THR A 169 -13.17 -14.88 0.79
CA THR A 169 -14.09 -16.04 0.89
C THR A 169 -14.74 -16.34 -0.45
N ARG A 170 -15.26 -15.33 -1.14
CA ARG A 170 -15.86 -15.52 -2.48
C ARG A 170 -14.86 -15.99 -3.55
N ALA A 171 -13.61 -15.50 -3.49
CA ALA A 171 -12.58 -15.82 -4.47
C ALA A 171 -11.93 -17.19 -4.25
N PHE A 172 -11.90 -17.67 -3.00
CA PHE A 172 -11.22 -18.92 -2.62
C PHE A 172 -12.19 -20.06 -2.29
N THR A 173 -13.54 -19.81 -2.26
CA THR A 173 -14.52 -20.90 -2.16
C THR A 173 -14.60 -21.60 -3.51
N PRO A 174 -14.22 -22.88 -3.62
CA PRO A 174 -14.33 -23.62 -4.87
C PRO A 174 -15.81 -23.64 -5.34
N ALA A 175 -16.02 -23.56 -6.65
CA ALA A 175 -17.35 -23.54 -7.28
C ALA A 175 -18.21 -24.79 -6.99
N ALA A 176 -17.63 -25.85 -6.46
CA ALA A 176 -18.30 -27.12 -6.09
C ALA A 176 -19.35 -26.99 -4.97
N GLY A 177 -19.29 -25.93 -4.15
CA GLY A 177 -20.28 -25.74 -3.06
C GLY A 177 -21.59 -25.09 -3.48
N ARG A 178 -21.68 -24.55 -4.69
CA ARG A 178 -22.92 -23.87 -5.16
C ARG A 178 -23.93 -24.79 -5.84
N GLN A 179 -23.54 -26.00 -6.21
CA GLN A 179 -24.44 -26.95 -6.91
C GLN A 179 -25.19 -27.88 -5.96
N ASN A 180 -24.72 -28.08 -4.71
CA ASN A 180 -25.43 -28.96 -3.78
C ASN A 180 -26.62 -28.32 -3.06
N LEU A 181 -26.61 -27.00 -2.83
CA LEU A 181 -27.71 -26.32 -2.16
C LEU A 181 -28.97 -26.20 -3.04
N SER A 182 -28.83 -26.24 -4.37
CA SER A 182 -29.96 -26.19 -5.30
C SER A 182 -30.57 -27.57 -5.59
N ARG A 183 -29.85 -28.67 -5.27
CA ARG A 183 -30.37 -30.02 -5.45
C ARG A 183 -31.12 -30.52 -4.24
N GLU A 184 -30.77 -30.13 -3.03
CA GLU A 184 -31.49 -30.55 -1.81
C GLU A 184 -32.83 -29.81 -1.60
N MET A 185 -33.06 -28.67 -2.23
CA MET A 185 -34.35 -27.98 -2.16
C MET A 185 -35.34 -28.37 -3.27
N GLY A 186 -34.94 -29.22 -4.23
CA GLY A 186 -35.78 -29.62 -5.37
C GLY A 186 -36.40 -31.03 -5.23
N GLU A 187 -36.04 -31.81 -4.21
CA GLU A 187 -36.49 -33.21 -4.11
C GLU A 187 -37.59 -33.49 -3.05
N VAL A 188 -38.21 -32.46 -2.47
CA VAL A 188 -39.23 -32.65 -1.41
C VAL A 188 -40.67 -32.46 -1.89
N GLU A 189 -40.91 -32.29 -3.18
CA GLU A 189 -42.26 -32.12 -3.70
C GLU A 189 -42.57 -33.08 -4.87
N ASN A 190 -42.67 -34.39 -4.60
CA ASN A 190 -43.51 -35.26 -5.41
C ASN A 190 -43.64 -36.68 -4.82
N GLU A 191 -44.42 -36.87 -3.76
CA GLU A 191 -45.02 -38.18 -3.43
C GLU A 191 -46.49 -38.11 -3.77
N PRO A 192 -46.99 -38.93 -4.72
CA PRO A 192 -48.42 -39.03 -4.98
C PRO A 192 -49.05 -39.92 -3.92
N LEU A 193 -50.07 -39.39 -3.23
CA LEU A 193 -51.01 -40.11 -2.41
C LEU A 193 -51.78 -41.11 -3.29
N GLY A 194 -51.52 -42.39 -3.06
CA GLY A 194 -52.34 -43.50 -3.50
C GLY A 194 -52.98 -44.22 -2.31
#